data_64387cef94f1c4a213dfbdf27b9b367d
#
_entry.id   64387cef94f1c4a213dfbdf27b9b367d
#
_cell.length_a   1.000
_cell.length_b   1.000
_cell.length_c   1.000
_cell.angle_alpha   90.00
_cell.angle_beta   90.00
_cell.angle_gamma   90.00
#
_symmetry.space_group_name_H-M   'P 1'
#
loop_
_entity.id
_entity.type
_entity.pdbx_description
1 polymer ?
#
loop_
_entity_poly.entity_id
_entity_poly.type
_entity_poly.pdbx_seq_one_letter_code
_entity_poly.pdbx_strand_id
1 'polypeptide(L)'
;MIREVLRMEKVTYKEQGRILLDNFNITVRKGEVFGLIPVNRYGMDAFLKLLQQNMPLHYGYVYYREQLVNQWQRSHNRTNRISIIRNKSSLAEDLTVVDNIFVLRRGFHKYLIHPGMLERLLQPFLDEIGINIPAGTYVSELTIFQKFVTEVLKAVVAGSQLIVLENVSTFISESELEELHRIIRLYAERGISFIYITAHFEEATYLCDRMALMVNGQIIKTFQRGDPIPDTFPLQSVEEYDRWVRSQHRRQEADTDRQLSLIHISEPTRLR
;
A
#
# COMPACT_ATOMS: atom_id res chain seq x y z
N MET A 1 19.79 -1.66 9.80
CA MET A 1 19.52 -2.16 8.43
C MET A 1 18.01 -2.14 8.23
N ILE A 2 17.50 -1.46 7.21
CA ILE A 2 16.08 -1.37 6.94
C ILE A 2 15.65 -2.70 6.34
N ARG A 3 14.75 -3.43 7.04
CA ARG A 3 14.25 -4.72 6.57
C ARG A 3 13.12 -4.53 5.55
N GLU A 4 13.20 -5.26 4.45
CA GLU A 4 12.18 -5.29 3.41
C GLU A 4 11.11 -6.32 3.77
N VAL A 5 9.85 -5.90 3.73
CA VAL A 5 8.70 -6.82 3.95
C VAL A 5 8.24 -7.41 2.63
N LEU A 6 8.19 -6.61 1.58
CA LEU A 6 7.87 -7.05 0.22
C LEU A 6 8.89 -6.47 -0.75
N ARG A 7 9.39 -7.30 -1.66
CA ARG A 7 10.18 -6.87 -2.81
C ARG A 7 9.79 -7.68 -4.05
N MET A 8 9.41 -6.96 -5.08
CA MET A 8 9.14 -7.51 -6.41
C MET A 8 10.17 -6.94 -7.36
N GLU A 9 10.92 -7.80 -8.04
CA GLU A 9 12.01 -7.43 -8.95
C GLU A 9 11.71 -7.92 -10.36
N LYS A 10 11.59 -6.98 -11.29
CA LYS A 10 11.39 -7.25 -12.73
C LYS A 10 10.27 -8.27 -12.99
N VAL A 11 9.21 -8.20 -12.19
CA VAL A 11 8.13 -9.18 -12.27
C VAL A 11 7.35 -9.00 -13.56
N THR A 12 7.34 -10.06 -14.38
CA THR A 12 6.47 -10.19 -15.53
C THR A 12 5.49 -11.35 -15.29
N TYR A 13 4.20 -11.02 -15.26
CA TYR A 13 3.14 -11.99 -15.07
C TYR A 13 2.16 -11.96 -16.23
N LYS A 14 1.87 -13.15 -16.77
CA LYS A 14 0.94 -13.33 -17.88
C LYS A 14 -0.21 -14.23 -17.44
N GLU A 15 -1.39 -13.90 -17.90
CA GLU A 15 -2.59 -14.71 -17.74
C GLU A 15 -3.34 -14.74 -19.07
N GLN A 16 -3.75 -15.93 -19.50
CA GLN A 16 -4.44 -16.13 -20.80
C GLN A 16 -3.74 -15.47 -22.00
N GLY A 17 -2.40 -15.54 -22.04
CA GLY A 17 -1.60 -14.95 -23.12
C GLY A 17 -1.38 -13.43 -23.04
N ARG A 18 -1.99 -12.74 -22.09
CA ARG A 18 -1.83 -11.29 -21.89
C ARG A 18 -0.84 -10.99 -20.78
N ILE A 19 0.06 -10.04 -21.01
CA ILE A 19 0.97 -9.53 -19.97
C ILE A 19 0.15 -8.58 -19.09
N LEU A 20 -0.04 -8.93 -17.83
CA LEU A 20 -0.77 -8.12 -16.85
C LEU A 20 0.16 -7.28 -15.99
N LEU A 21 1.36 -7.81 -15.67
CA LEU A 21 2.45 -7.05 -15.06
C LEU A 21 3.68 -7.18 -15.96
N ASP A 22 4.37 -6.09 -16.21
CA ASP A 22 5.54 -6.05 -17.07
C ASP A 22 6.67 -5.28 -16.41
N ASN A 23 7.80 -5.95 -16.20
CA ASN A 23 8.98 -5.39 -15.51
C ASN A 23 8.60 -4.64 -14.22
N PHE A 24 7.63 -5.16 -13.48
CA PHE A 24 7.06 -4.53 -12.31
C PHE A 24 8.04 -4.58 -11.13
N ASN A 25 8.36 -3.42 -10.57
CA ASN A 25 9.32 -3.27 -9.50
C ASN A 25 8.69 -2.50 -8.33
N ILE A 26 8.65 -3.10 -7.15
CA ILE A 26 8.16 -2.45 -5.92
C ILE A 26 8.95 -3.00 -4.72
N THR A 27 9.24 -2.11 -3.78
CA THR A 27 9.84 -2.49 -2.49
C THR A 27 9.11 -1.78 -1.37
N VAL A 28 8.62 -2.53 -0.39
CA VAL A 28 7.97 -2.03 0.82
C VAL A 28 8.83 -2.39 2.02
N ARG A 29 9.18 -1.40 2.83
CA ARG A 29 10.02 -1.55 4.02
C ARG A 29 9.18 -1.84 5.25
N LYS A 30 9.79 -2.41 6.28
CA LYS A 30 9.10 -2.66 7.56
C LYS A 30 8.64 -1.36 8.20
N GLY A 31 7.36 -1.29 8.58
CA GLY A 31 6.76 -0.11 9.21
C GLY A 31 6.53 1.06 8.24
N GLU A 32 6.64 0.82 6.94
CA GLU A 32 6.39 1.82 5.90
C GLU A 32 4.92 1.83 5.47
N VAL A 33 4.38 3.01 5.24
CA VAL A 33 3.15 3.21 4.49
C VAL A 33 3.51 3.60 3.07
N PHE A 34 3.37 2.64 2.15
CA PHE A 34 3.71 2.80 0.73
C PHE A 34 2.45 3.08 -0.09
N GLY A 35 2.40 4.21 -0.78
CA GLY A 35 1.31 4.57 -1.70
C GLY A 35 1.47 3.90 -3.05
N LEU A 36 0.39 3.34 -3.59
CA LEU A 36 0.33 2.89 -4.97
C LEU A 36 -0.80 3.62 -5.68
N ILE A 37 -0.46 4.39 -6.70
CA ILE A 37 -1.38 5.22 -7.45
C ILE A 37 -1.57 4.61 -8.83
N PRO A 38 -2.68 3.90 -9.07
CA PRO A 38 -2.99 3.35 -10.37
C PRO A 38 -3.64 4.40 -11.26
N VAL A 39 -3.02 4.70 -12.40
CA VAL A 39 -3.64 5.53 -13.45
C VAL A 39 -4.82 4.79 -14.11
N ASN A 40 -4.71 3.47 -14.17
CA ASN A 40 -5.78 2.59 -14.63
C ASN A 40 -5.75 1.26 -13.85
N ARG A 41 -6.82 0.49 -13.94
CA ARG A 41 -6.92 -0.80 -13.23
C ARG A 41 -6.14 -1.95 -13.87
N TYR A 42 -5.50 -1.73 -15.02
CA TYR A 42 -4.79 -2.80 -15.72
C TYR A 42 -3.64 -3.35 -14.89
N GLY A 43 -3.62 -4.65 -14.68
CA GLY A 43 -2.61 -5.32 -13.86
C GLY A 43 -2.84 -5.28 -12.35
N MET A 44 -3.77 -4.46 -11.84
CA MET A 44 -4.01 -4.34 -10.40
C MET A 44 -4.49 -5.66 -9.77
N ASP A 45 -5.46 -6.32 -10.39
CA ASP A 45 -5.96 -7.60 -9.87
C ASP A 45 -4.87 -8.68 -9.88
N ALA A 46 -4.00 -8.68 -10.90
CA ALA A 46 -2.84 -9.57 -10.95
C ALA A 46 -1.84 -9.28 -9.84
N PHE A 47 -1.56 -8.00 -9.56
CA PHE A 47 -0.72 -7.59 -8.45
C PHE A 47 -1.28 -8.08 -7.11
N LEU A 48 -2.55 -7.80 -6.82
CA LEU A 48 -3.21 -8.24 -5.59
C LEU A 48 -3.26 -9.77 -5.46
N LYS A 49 -3.50 -10.47 -6.57
CA LYS A 49 -3.48 -11.93 -6.62
C LYS A 49 -2.10 -12.51 -6.28
N LEU A 50 -1.01 -11.93 -6.82
CA LEU A 50 0.35 -12.34 -6.51
C LEU A 50 0.74 -12.07 -5.05
N LEU A 51 0.16 -11.08 -4.39
CA LEU A 51 0.37 -10.84 -2.96
C LEU A 51 -0.28 -11.92 -2.08
N GLN A 52 -1.47 -12.40 -2.46
CA GLN A 52 -2.21 -13.41 -1.70
C GLN A 52 -1.74 -14.82 -1.98
N GLN A 53 -1.37 -15.10 -3.24
CA GLN A 53 -1.04 -16.44 -3.74
C GLN A 53 0.34 -16.45 -4.38
N ASN A 54 1.19 -17.35 -3.91
CA ASN A 54 2.48 -17.57 -4.54
C ASN A 54 2.30 -18.33 -5.84
N MET A 55 2.34 -17.62 -6.95
CA MET A 55 2.13 -18.18 -8.30
C MET A 55 3.42 -18.10 -9.11
N PRO A 56 3.68 -19.09 -10.00
CA PRO A 56 4.83 -19.01 -10.89
C PRO A 56 4.77 -17.75 -11.75
N LEU A 57 5.90 -17.05 -11.84
CA LEU A 57 6.05 -15.88 -12.67
C LEU A 57 6.52 -16.26 -14.08
N HIS A 58 6.27 -15.40 -15.05
CA HIS A 58 6.87 -15.52 -16.37
C HIS A 58 8.34 -15.07 -16.36
N TYR A 59 8.62 -14.03 -15.57
CA TYR A 59 9.97 -13.54 -15.31
C TYR A 59 10.00 -12.77 -13.98
N GLY A 60 11.20 -12.65 -13.36
CA GLY A 60 11.42 -11.88 -12.15
C GLY A 60 11.26 -12.69 -10.86
N TYR A 61 11.25 -11.96 -9.74
CA TYR A 61 11.29 -12.53 -8.41
C TYR A 61 10.35 -11.78 -7.47
N VAL A 62 9.71 -12.52 -6.55
CA VAL A 62 8.97 -11.93 -5.43
C VAL A 62 9.56 -12.46 -4.13
N TYR A 63 9.93 -11.53 -3.28
CA TYR A 63 10.41 -11.80 -1.93
C TYR A 63 9.40 -11.29 -0.92
N TYR A 64 9.08 -12.11 0.06
CA TYR A 64 8.29 -11.72 1.22
C TYR A 64 9.10 -11.98 2.49
N ARG A 65 9.31 -10.92 3.30
CA ARG A 65 10.19 -10.94 4.47
C ARG A 65 11.59 -11.48 4.13
N GLU A 66 12.19 -10.93 3.09
CA GLU A 66 13.50 -11.29 2.58
C GLU A 66 13.63 -12.74 2.08
N GLN A 67 12.53 -13.50 2.05
CA GLN A 67 12.50 -14.88 1.53
C GLN A 67 11.89 -14.89 0.13
N LEU A 68 12.57 -15.56 -0.81
CA LEU A 68 12.05 -15.77 -2.15
C LEU A 68 10.80 -16.65 -2.08
N VAL A 69 9.66 -16.14 -2.59
CA VAL A 69 8.38 -16.84 -2.58
C VAL A 69 7.88 -17.19 -3.97
N ASN A 70 8.16 -16.35 -4.96
CA ASN A 70 7.81 -16.59 -6.35
C ASN A 70 8.99 -16.31 -7.27
N GLN A 71 9.15 -17.13 -8.31
CA GLN A 71 10.10 -16.92 -9.40
C GLN A 71 9.58 -17.59 -10.69
N TRP A 72 10.34 -17.47 -11.78
CA TRP A 72 9.99 -18.12 -13.04
C TRP A 72 9.79 -19.63 -12.88
N GLN A 73 8.63 -20.13 -13.35
CA GLN A 73 8.21 -21.53 -13.30
C GLN A 73 8.24 -22.20 -11.90
N ARG A 74 8.48 -21.45 -10.84
CA ARG A 74 8.49 -21.98 -9.46
C ARG A 74 7.75 -21.04 -8.53
N SER A 75 6.99 -21.63 -7.63
CA SER A 75 6.37 -20.94 -6.50
C SER A 75 6.50 -21.78 -5.25
N HIS A 76 6.66 -21.12 -4.11
CA HIS A 76 6.62 -21.81 -2.83
C HIS A 76 5.16 -21.87 -2.32
N ASN A 77 4.70 -23.08 -1.99
CA ASN A 77 3.36 -23.29 -1.44
C ASN A 77 3.29 -22.77 0.01
N ARG A 78 3.51 -21.48 0.19
CA ARG A 78 3.40 -20.78 1.49
C ARG A 78 2.39 -19.66 1.38
N THR A 79 1.53 -19.56 2.38
CA THR A 79 0.64 -18.40 2.52
C THR A 79 1.42 -17.24 3.11
N ASN A 80 1.51 -16.15 2.39
CA ASN A 80 2.06 -14.91 2.91
C ASN A 80 1.08 -14.35 3.96
N ARG A 81 1.61 -13.74 5.03
CA ARG A 81 0.77 -13.04 6.00
C ARG A 81 0.50 -11.62 5.50
N ILE A 82 -0.23 -11.53 4.40
CA ILE A 82 -0.67 -10.31 3.77
C ILE A 82 -2.18 -10.29 3.82
N SER A 83 -2.73 -9.23 4.39
CA SER A 83 -4.19 -8.99 4.40
C SER A 83 -4.52 -7.92 3.36
N ILE A 84 -5.56 -8.14 2.58
CA ILE A 84 -6.08 -7.17 1.61
C ILE A 84 -7.47 -6.75 2.04
N ILE A 85 -7.63 -5.46 2.30
CA ILE A 85 -8.87 -4.81 2.72
C ILE A 85 -9.37 -4.00 1.53
N ARG A 86 -10.60 -4.29 1.12
CA ARG A 86 -11.28 -3.65 -0.02
C ARG A 86 -12.58 -3.01 0.40
N ASN A 87 -13.16 -2.22 -0.49
CA ASN A 87 -14.50 -1.66 -0.29
C ASN A 87 -15.58 -2.70 0.00
N LYS A 88 -15.48 -3.89 -0.64
CA LYS A 88 -16.34 -5.02 -0.30
C LYS A 88 -15.69 -5.76 0.88
N SER A 89 -16.30 -5.63 2.04
CA SER A 89 -15.82 -6.27 3.26
C SER A 89 -15.74 -7.79 3.12
N SER A 90 -14.68 -8.36 3.71
CA SER A 90 -14.47 -9.82 3.83
C SER A 90 -15.00 -10.37 5.16
N LEU A 91 -15.63 -9.53 5.97
CA LEU A 91 -16.22 -9.93 7.25
C LEU A 91 -17.52 -10.71 7.04
N ALA A 92 -17.76 -11.69 7.90
CA ALA A 92 -19.02 -12.42 7.95
C ALA A 92 -20.06 -11.55 8.67
N GLU A 93 -21.11 -11.12 7.96
CA GLU A 93 -22.10 -10.16 8.47
C GLU A 93 -22.97 -10.70 9.60
N ASP A 94 -23.18 -12.02 9.62
CA ASP A 94 -23.92 -12.78 10.60
C ASP A 94 -23.11 -13.18 11.84
N LEU A 95 -21.85 -12.78 11.92
CA LEU A 95 -20.97 -12.96 13.08
C LEU A 95 -20.69 -11.64 13.77
N THR A 96 -20.33 -11.74 15.06
CA THR A 96 -19.92 -10.56 15.85
C THR A 96 -18.54 -10.03 15.44
N VAL A 97 -18.22 -8.81 15.83
CA VAL A 97 -16.90 -8.19 15.65
C VAL A 97 -15.81 -9.11 16.22
N VAL A 98 -15.98 -9.57 17.44
CA VAL A 98 -14.98 -10.40 18.11
C VAL A 98 -14.80 -11.74 17.42
N ASP A 99 -15.87 -12.37 16.94
CA ASP A 99 -15.80 -13.63 16.22
C ASP A 99 -15.02 -13.45 14.88
N ASN A 100 -15.28 -12.38 14.16
CA ASN A 100 -14.59 -12.06 12.92
C ASN A 100 -13.09 -11.82 13.12
N ILE A 101 -12.70 -11.11 14.17
CA ILE A 101 -11.31 -10.78 14.45
C ILE A 101 -10.50 -12.03 14.85
N PHE A 102 -11.06 -12.90 15.66
CA PHE A 102 -10.30 -14.03 16.19
C PHE A 102 -10.39 -15.31 15.37
N VAL A 103 -11.28 -15.41 14.39
CA VAL A 103 -11.46 -16.62 13.56
C VAL A 103 -10.19 -17.07 12.84
N LEU A 104 -9.32 -16.15 12.46
CA LEU A 104 -8.07 -16.42 11.73
C LEU A 104 -6.86 -16.66 12.64
N ARG A 105 -7.00 -16.54 13.98
CA ARG A 105 -5.89 -16.69 14.89
C ARG A 105 -5.46 -18.16 14.97
N ARG A 106 -4.22 -18.47 14.63
CA ARG A 106 -3.67 -19.84 14.73
C ARG A 106 -3.67 -20.33 16.19
N GLY A 107 -4.05 -21.58 16.40
CA GLY A 107 -4.10 -22.18 17.73
C GLY A 107 -5.35 -21.81 18.54
N PHE A 108 -6.29 -21.15 17.91
CA PHE A 108 -7.54 -20.78 18.54
C PHE A 108 -8.55 -21.93 18.43
N HIS A 109 -8.80 -22.61 19.53
CA HIS A 109 -9.83 -23.63 19.59
C HIS A 109 -11.17 -22.97 19.93
N LYS A 110 -11.95 -22.64 18.91
CA LYS A 110 -13.24 -21.92 18.99
C LYS A 110 -14.23 -22.51 19.99
N TYR A 111 -14.14 -23.81 20.26
CA TYR A 111 -15.08 -24.54 21.11
C TYR A 111 -14.80 -24.43 22.64
N LEU A 112 -13.72 -23.79 23.04
CA LEU A 112 -13.28 -23.72 24.43
C LEU A 112 -13.26 -22.31 25.02
N ILE A 113 -13.68 -21.28 24.26
CA ILE A 113 -13.48 -19.90 24.68
C ILE A 113 -14.83 -19.23 24.87
N HIS A 114 -15.06 -18.78 26.11
CA HIS A 114 -16.24 -17.97 26.44
C HIS A 114 -16.19 -16.61 25.71
N PRO A 115 -17.33 -16.11 25.19
CA PRO A 115 -17.40 -14.80 24.52
C PRO A 115 -16.74 -13.67 25.31
N GLY A 116 -16.98 -13.59 26.62
CA GLY A 116 -16.37 -12.57 27.48
C GLY A 116 -14.86 -12.64 27.62
N MET A 117 -14.23 -13.78 27.30
CA MET A 117 -12.77 -13.85 27.23
C MET A 117 -12.24 -13.20 25.94
N LEU A 118 -12.94 -13.39 24.83
CA LEU A 118 -12.58 -12.77 23.55
C LEU A 118 -12.74 -11.26 23.59
N GLU A 119 -13.79 -10.78 24.23
CA GLU A 119 -14.01 -9.34 24.47
C GLU A 119 -12.85 -8.73 25.27
N ARG A 120 -12.42 -9.38 26.36
CA ARG A 120 -11.25 -8.94 27.14
C ARG A 120 -9.94 -8.94 26.34
N LEU A 121 -9.80 -9.85 25.38
CA LEU A 121 -8.62 -9.90 24.50
C LEU A 121 -8.66 -8.82 23.42
N LEU A 122 -9.84 -8.39 23.01
CA LEU A 122 -10.01 -7.33 22.02
C LEU A 122 -9.89 -5.93 22.63
N GLN A 123 -10.34 -5.76 23.88
CA GLN A 123 -10.41 -4.44 24.53
C GLN A 123 -9.12 -3.63 24.46
N PRO A 124 -7.91 -4.19 24.72
CA PRO A 124 -6.67 -3.44 24.60
C PRO A 124 -6.42 -2.84 23.19
N PHE A 125 -6.86 -3.52 22.13
CA PHE A 125 -6.73 -3.02 20.76
C PHE A 125 -7.70 -1.88 20.48
N LEU A 126 -8.92 -1.96 21.01
CA LEU A 126 -9.92 -0.92 20.89
C LEU A 126 -9.53 0.33 21.68
N ASP A 127 -9.05 0.15 22.92
CA ASP A 127 -8.57 1.24 23.76
C ASP A 127 -7.39 1.96 23.10
N GLU A 128 -6.50 1.21 22.48
CA GLU A 128 -5.33 1.73 21.80
C GLU A 128 -5.67 2.61 20.60
N ILE A 129 -6.63 2.18 19.78
CA ILE A 129 -7.07 2.96 18.61
C ILE A 129 -8.08 4.04 19.01
N GLY A 130 -8.64 4.01 20.22
CA GLY A 130 -9.60 4.98 20.71
C GLY A 130 -10.97 4.92 20.02
N ILE A 131 -11.29 3.80 19.36
CA ILE A 131 -12.57 3.62 18.65
C ILE A 131 -13.50 2.75 19.49
N ASN A 132 -14.70 3.25 19.72
CA ASN A 132 -15.73 2.50 20.45
C ASN A 132 -16.53 1.61 19.49
N ILE A 133 -16.15 0.34 19.41
CA ILE A 133 -16.91 -0.71 18.70
C ILE A 133 -17.19 -1.82 19.72
N PRO A 134 -18.45 -2.01 20.16
CA PRO A 134 -18.76 -3.08 21.09
C PRO A 134 -18.44 -4.45 20.47
N ALA A 135 -17.64 -5.25 21.17
CA ALA A 135 -17.13 -6.52 20.65
C ALA A 135 -18.23 -7.53 20.24
N GLY A 136 -19.36 -7.48 20.94
CA GLY A 136 -20.53 -8.33 20.67
C GLY A 136 -21.46 -7.83 19.56
N THR A 137 -21.18 -6.67 18.94
CA THR A 137 -22.02 -6.13 17.85
C THR A 137 -21.86 -7.00 16.60
N TYR A 138 -22.99 -7.27 15.92
CA TYR A 138 -22.94 -7.96 14.62
C TYR A 138 -22.35 -7.07 13.54
N VAL A 139 -21.58 -7.65 12.62
CA VAL A 139 -20.95 -6.90 11.54
C VAL A 139 -21.97 -6.24 10.60
N SER A 140 -23.16 -6.83 10.45
CA SER A 140 -24.28 -6.23 9.70
C SER A 140 -24.73 -4.87 10.26
N GLU A 141 -24.52 -4.59 11.55
CA GLU A 141 -24.92 -3.35 12.24
C GLU A 141 -23.82 -2.26 12.17
N LEU A 142 -22.60 -2.61 11.71
CA LEU A 142 -21.48 -1.69 11.67
C LEU A 142 -21.59 -0.69 10.50
N THR A 143 -21.13 0.54 10.74
CA THR A 143 -20.85 1.49 9.65
C THR A 143 -19.74 0.99 8.75
N ILE A 144 -19.60 1.56 7.56
CA ILE A 144 -18.52 1.20 6.63
C ILE A 144 -17.15 1.46 7.26
N PHE A 145 -16.98 2.59 7.95
CA PHE A 145 -15.76 2.91 8.69
C PHE A 145 -15.44 1.86 9.76
N GLN A 146 -16.44 1.49 10.58
CA GLN A 146 -16.27 0.46 11.61
C GLN A 146 -15.91 -0.90 11.01
N LYS A 147 -16.44 -1.25 9.82
CA LYS A 147 -16.03 -2.45 9.08
C LYS A 147 -14.56 -2.40 8.68
N PHE A 148 -14.07 -1.25 8.15
CA PHE A 148 -12.64 -1.10 7.84
C PHE A 148 -11.75 -1.23 9.07
N VAL A 149 -12.10 -0.58 10.18
CA VAL A 149 -11.37 -0.69 11.44
C VAL A 149 -11.34 -2.15 11.93
N THR A 150 -12.47 -2.85 11.86
CA THR A 150 -12.57 -4.28 12.23
C THR A 150 -11.67 -5.15 11.35
N GLU A 151 -11.60 -4.91 10.04
CA GLU A 151 -10.71 -5.63 9.14
C GLU A 151 -9.22 -5.35 9.41
N VAL A 152 -8.86 -4.10 9.75
CA VAL A 152 -7.50 -3.77 10.17
C VAL A 152 -7.16 -4.51 11.45
N LEU A 153 -8.02 -4.49 12.47
CA LEU A 153 -7.80 -5.22 13.72
C LEU A 153 -7.70 -6.74 13.49
N LYS A 154 -8.56 -7.31 12.63
CA LYS A 154 -8.49 -8.71 12.21
C LYS A 154 -7.12 -9.06 11.61
N ALA A 155 -6.61 -8.21 10.73
CA ALA A 155 -5.29 -8.38 10.12
C ALA A 155 -4.16 -8.29 11.15
N VAL A 156 -4.22 -7.33 12.08
CA VAL A 156 -3.25 -7.15 13.16
C VAL A 156 -3.23 -8.37 14.10
N VAL A 157 -4.39 -8.81 14.56
CA VAL A 157 -4.53 -9.98 15.46
C VAL A 157 -4.09 -11.27 14.76
N ALA A 158 -4.34 -11.41 13.45
CA ALA A 158 -3.84 -12.54 12.64
C ALA A 158 -2.31 -12.52 12.46
N GLY A 159 -1.63 -11.43 12.84
CA GLY A 159 -0.19 -11.26 12.71
C GLY A 159 0.28 -10.94 11.30
N SER A 160 -0.55 -10.24 10.52
CA SER A 160 -0.16 -9.74 9.20
C SER A 160 1.00 -8.76 9.33
N GLN A 161 2.00 -8.90 8.45
CA GLN A 161 3.16 -8.03 8.41
C GLN A 161 3.03 -6.95 7.33
N LEU A 162 2.10 -7.19 6.41
CA LEU A 162 1.74 -6.27 5.34
C LEU A 162 0.22 -6.26 5.21
N ILE A 163 -0.37 -5.06 5.24
CA ILE A 163 -1.79 -4.82 5.04
C ILE A 163 -1.95 -3.95 3.79
N VAL A 164 -2.79 -4.38 2.88
CA VAL A 164 -3.12 -3.62 1.66
C VAL A 164 -4.51 -3.03 1.85
N LEU A 165 -4.63 -1.74 1.63
CA LEU A 165 -5.90 -0.99 1.68
C LEU A 165 -6.21 -0.49 0.27
N GLU A 166 -7.31 -0.94 -0.33
CA GLU A 166 -7.69 -0.59 -1.71
C GLU A 166 -8.92 0.31 -1.73
N ASN A 167 -8.75 1.58 -2.15
CA ASN A 167 -9.81 2.57 -2.37
C ASN A 167 -10.78 2.74 -1.19
N VAL A 168 -10.24 2.80 0.04
CA VAL A 168 -11.06 2.87 1.26
C VAL A 168 -11.69 4.25 1.46
N SER A 169 -11.05 5.32 1.01
CA SER A 169 -11.51 6.71 1.13
C SER A 169 -12.83 7.01 0.43
N THR A 170 -13.15 6.25 -0.62
CA THR A 170 -14.36 6.49 -1.44
C THR A 170 -15.67 6.32 -0.65
N PHE A 171 -15.65 5.63 0.49
CA PHE A 171 -16.85 5.16 1.19
C PHE A 171 -16.99 5.69 2.61
N ILE A 172 -16.09 6.53 3.05
CA ILE A 172 -16.07 7.11 4.40
C ILE A 172 -15.94 8.63 4.32
N SER A 173 -16.38 9.33 5.37
CA SER A 173 -16.25 10.79 5.47
C SER A 173 -14.79 11.21 5.66
N GLU A 174 -14.50 12.49 5.45
CA GLU A 174 -13.15 13.05 5.63
C GLU A 174 -12.65 12.85 7.07
N SER A 175 -13.49 13.07 8.06
CA SER A 175 -13.15 12.86 9.48
C SER A 175 -12.87 11.38 9.80
N GLU A 176 -13.62 10.44 9.21
CA GLU A 176 -13.38 9.00 9.36
C GLU A 176 -12.09 8.58 8.64
N LEU A 177 -11.77 9.22 7.52
CA LEU A 177 -10.54 9.00 6.79
C LEU A 177 -9.30 9.45 7.60
N GLU A 178 -9.36 10.63 8.21
CA GLU A 178 -8.30 11.11 9.11
C GLU A 178 -8.08 10.15 10.28
N GLU A 179 -9.16 9.64 10.86
CA GLU A 179 -9.08 8.66 11.94
C GLU A 179 -8.50 7.32 11.47
N LEU A 180 -8.87 6.85 10.28
CA LEU A 180 -8.26 5.66 9.67
C LEU A 180 -6.76 5.87 9.41
N HIS A 181 -6.35 7.05 8.92
CA HIS A 181 -4.95 7.40 8.72
C HIS A 181 -4.15 7.38 10.03
N ARG A 182 -4.76 7.86 11.13
CA ARG A 182 -4.16 7.80 12.46
C ARG A 182 -3.93 6.34 12.90
N ILE A 183 -4.91 5.47 12.68
CA ILE A 183 -4.80 4.04 13.00
C ILE A 183 -3.71 3.36 12.16
N ILE A 184 -3.65 3.66 10.87
CA ILE A 184 -2.60 3.14 9.96
C ILE A 184 -1.21 3.54 10.47
N ARG A 185 -1.02 4.82 10.81
CA ARG A 185 0.25 5.32 11.33
C ARG A 185 0.63 4.67 12.66
N LEU A 186 -0.31 4.51 13.58
CA LEU A 186 -0.09 3.83 14.85
C LEU A 186 0.48 2.42 14.65
N TYR A 187 -0.11 1.63 13.75
CA TYR A 187 0.37 0.27 13.48
C TYR A 187 1.65 0.23 12.61
N ALA A 188 1.88 1.24 11.77
CA ALA A 188 3.12 1.38 11.02
C ALA A 188 4.31 1.61 11.96
N GLU A 189 4.18 2.47 12.97
CA GLU A 189 5.18 2.70 14.02
C GLU A 189 5.49 1.43 14.83
N ARG A 190 4.54 0.51 14.94
CA ARG A 190 4.72 -0.81 15.54
C ARG A 190 5.34 -1.84 14.60
N GLY A 191 5.66 -1.45 13.38
CA GLY A 191 6.38 -2.24 12.40
C GLY A 191 5.50 -3.09 11.49
N ILE A 192 4.19 -2.86 11.44
CA ILE A 192 3.31 -3.37 10.40
C ILE A 192 3.46 -2.46 9.18
N SER A 193 3.58 -3.03 7.99
CA SER A 193 3.73 -2.25 6.76
C SER A 193 2.40 -2.17 6.01
N PHE A 194 2.21 -1.09 5.27
CA PHE A 194 0.98 -0.87 4.52
C PHE A 194 1.28 -0.58 3.05
N ILE A 195 0.42 -1.09 2.17
CA ILE A 195 0.28 -0.59 0.80
C ILE A 195 -1.08 0.10 0.72
N TYR A 196 -1.06 1.40 0.48
CA TYR A 196 -2.24 2.23 0.37
C TYR A 196 -2.51 2.52 -1.10
N ILE A 197 -3.56 1.90 -1.66
CA ILE A 197 -3.92 2.03 -3.07
C ILE A 197 -5.05 3.05 -3.18
N THR A 198 -4.77 4.17 -3.80
CA THR A 198 -5.75 5.24 -4.04
C THR A 198 -5.49 5.92 -5.37
N ALA A 199 -6.57 6.40 -6.02
CA ALA A 199 -6.45 7.28 -7.19
C ALA A 199 -6.24 8.75 -6.79
N HIS A 200 -6.43 9.08 -5.50
CA HIS A 200 -6.31 10.44 -4.98
C HIS A 200 -4.87 10.70 -4.53
N PHE A 201 -4.16 11.45 -5.35
CA PHE A 201 -2.74 11.74 -5.11
C PHE A 201 -2.50 12.52 -3.82
N GLU A 202 -3.32 13.52 -3.53
CA GLU A 202 -3.23 14.34 -2.32
C GLU A 202 -3.32 13.50 -1.06
N GLU A 203 -4.24 12.54 -1.04
CA GLU A 203 -4.41 11.59 0.04
C GLU A 203 -3.15 10.73 0.24
N ALA A 204 -2.59 10.19 -0.85
CA ALA A 204 -1.35 9.43 -0.79
C ALA A 204 -0.16 10.27 -0.29
N THR A 205 -0.06 11.53 -0.70
CA THR A 205 0.98 12.46 -0.25
C THR A 205 0.88 12.75 1.25
N TYR A 206 -0.33 12.84 1.76
CA TYR A 206 -0.57 13.09 3.19
C TYR A 206 -0.18 11.87 4.05
N LEU A 207 -0.61 10.67 3.63
CA LEU A 207 -0.46 9.46 4.44
C LEU A 207 0.87 8.75 4.21
N CYS A 208 1.35 8.65 2.96
CA CYS A 208 2.41 7.70 2.60
C CYS A 208 3.81 8.27 2.80
N ASP A 209 4.77 7.40 3.09
CA ASP A 209 6.20 7.74 3.21
C ASP A 209 6.86 7.82 1.82
N ARG A 210 6.47 6.92 0.93
CA ARG A 210 6.81 6.89 -0.49
C ARG A 210 5.57 6.46 -1.27
N MET A 211 5.55 6.80 -2.55
CA MET A 211 4.46 6.39 -3.43
C MET A 211 4.97 6.04 -4.83
N ALA A 212 4.27 5.18 -5.53
CA ALA A 212 4.59 4.79 -6.90
C ALA A 212 3.40 4.99 -7.83
N LEU A 213 3.69 5.45 -9.04
CA LEU A 213 2.72 5.55 -10.12
C LEU A 213 2.71 4.26 -10.93
N MET A 214 1.54 3.63 -11.01
CA MET A 214 1.33 2.41 -11.78
C MET A 214 0.52 2.70 -13.04
N VAL A 215 1.08 2.36 -14.20
CA VAL A 215 0.44 2.53 -15.51
C VAL A 215 0.55 1.23 -16.29
N ASN A 216 -0.54 0.69 -16.79
CA ASN A 216 -0.57 -0.52 -17.62
C ASN A 216 0.25 -1.70 -17.04
N GLY A 217 0.19 -1.91 -15.73
CA GLY A 217 0.90 -3.00 -15.07
C GLY A 217 2.41 -2.78 -14.89
N GLN A 218 2.89 -1.55 -15.02
CA GLN A 218 4.28 -1.15 -14.80
C GLN A 218 4.35 -0.06 -13.73
N ILE A 219 5.43 -0.03 -12.96
CA ILE A 219 5.78 1.12 -12.12
C ILE A 219 6.61 2.08 -12.95
N ILE A 220 6.03 3.25 -13.22
CA ILE A 220 6.67 4.27 -14.07
C ILE A 220 7.59 5.15 -13.24
N LYS A 221 7.18 5.51 -12.02
CA LYS A 221 7.97 6.33 -11.12
C LYS A 221 7.64 6.05 -9.67
N THR A 222 8.65 6.21 -8.81
CA THR A 222 8.50 6.24 -7.36
C THR A 222 8.86 7.64 -6.86
N PHE A 223 8.01 8.19 -6.01
CA PHE A 223 8.17 9.49 -5.38
C PHE A 223 8.52 9.30 -3.91
N GLN A 224 9.40 10.14 -3.40
CA GLN A 224 9.64 10.29 -1.97
C GLN A 224 8.69 11.38 -1.42
N ARG A 225 8.48 11.39 -0.12
CA ARG A 225 7.75 12.45 0.54
C ARG A 225 8.47 13.80 0.32
N GLY A 226 7.78 14.78 -0.28
CA GLY A 226 8.34 16.09 -0.61
C GLY A 226 8.92 16.24 -2.01
N ASP A 227 8.93 15.16 -2.81
CA ASP A 227 9.29 15.29 -4.22
C ASP A 227 8.29 16.20 -4.96
N PRO A 228 8.75 16.99 -5.95
CA PRO A 228 7.87 17.81 -6.76
C PRO A 228 6.89 16.94 -7.55
N ILE A 229 5.64 17.36 -7.53
CA ILE A 229 4.51 16.68 -8.15
C ILE A 229 4.15 17.41 -9.43
N PRO A 230 3.81 16.72 -10.52
CA PRO A 230 3.28 17.36 -11.72
C PRO A 230 1.97 18.11 -11.46
N ASP A 231 1.87 19.35 -11.90
CA ASP A 231 0.65 20.17 -11.81
C ASP A 231 -0.56 19.52 -12.51
N THR A 232 -0.32 18.57 -13.42
CA THR A 232 -1.33 17.86 -14.23
C THR A 232 -1.65 16.47 -13.71
N PHE A 233 -1.47 16.21 -12.42
CA PHE A 233 -1.77 14.92 -11.83
C PHE A 233 -3.29 14.73 -11.57
N PRO A 234 -3.89 13.54 -11.81
CA PRO A 234 -3.27 12.30 -12.29
C PRO A 234 -3.05 12.27 -13.79
N LEU A 235 -1.84 11.90 -14.21
CA LEU A 235 -1.50 11.71 -15.62
C LEU A 235 -2.33 10.55 -16.19
N GLN A 236 -2.97 10.78 -17.32
CA GLN A 236 -3.88 9.79 -17.92
C GLN A 236 -3.15 8.75 -18.79
N SER A 237 -1.87 9.00 -19.11
CA SER A 237 -1.08 8.10 -19.95
C SER A 237 0.42 8.18 -19.67
N VAL A 238 1.16 7.13 -20.09
CA VAL A 238 2.63 7.11 -20.08
C VAL A 238 3.20 8.28 -20.90
N GLU A 239 2.54 8.63 -22.01
CA GLU A 239 2.97 9.71 -22.89
C GLU A 239 2.88 11.09 -22.23
N GLU A 240 1.90 11.33 -21.38
CA GLU A 240 1.80 12.54 -20.57
C GLU A 240 2.90 12.61 -19.53
N TYR A 241 3.19 11.48 -18.88
CA TYR A 241 4.31 11.39 -17.96
C TYR A 241 5.65 11.66 -18.66
N ASP A 242 5.90 11.05 -19.82
CA ASP A 242 7.12 11.29 -20.60
C ASP A 242 7.25 12.74 -21.07
N ARG A 243 6.14 13.38 -21.45
CA ARG A 243 6.11 14.82 -21.78
C ARG A 243 6.47 15.68 -20.58
N TRP A 244 5.92 15.35 -19.41
CA TRP A 244 6.23 16.06 -18.17
C TRP A 244 7.70 15.90 -17.79
N VAL A 245 8.26 14.68 -17.81
CA VAL A 245 9.69 14.41 -17.53
C VAL A 245 10.59 15.24 -18.45
N ARG A 246 10.31 15.23 -19.76
CA ARG A 246 11.07 16.04 -20.74
C ARG A 246 10.94 17.53 -20.47
N SER A 247 9.83 18.00 -19.97
CA SER A 247 9.65 19.39 -19.58
C SER A 247 10.47 19.79 -18.37
N GLN A 248 10.60 18.90 -17.39
CA GLN A 248 11.41 19.12 -16.17
C GLN A 248 12.91 19.16 -16.50
N HIS A 249 13.40 18.23 -17.33
CA HIS A 249 14.79 18.25 -17.77
C HIS A 249 15.14 19.55 -18.48
N ARG A 250 14.31 20.03 -19.39
CA ARG A 250 14.53 21.31 -20.07
C ARG A 250 14.54 22.51 -19.13
N ARG A 251 13.73 22.52 -18.08
CA ARG A 251 13.75 23.57 -17.03
C ARG A 251 15.05 23.55 -16.23
N GLN A 252 15.50 22.36 -15.81
CA GLN A 252 16.77 22.21 -15.09
C GLN A 252 17.99 22.63 -15.93
N GLU A 253 18.02 22.26 -17.20
CA GLU A 253 19.06 22.70 -18.14
C GLU A 253 19.07 24.22 -18.30
N ALA A 254 17.91 24.85 -18.51
CA ALA A 254 17.77 26.30 -18.64
C ALA A 254 18.16 27.04 -17.35
N ASP A 255 17.87 26.51 -16.15
CA ASP A 255 18.27 27.09 -14.88
C ASP A 255 19.78 26.95 -14.65
N THR A 256 20.37 25.82 -15.06
CA THR A 256 21.84 25.62 -15.00
C THR A 256 22.57 26.57 -15.94
N ASP A 257 22.09 26.78 -17.16
CA ASP A 257 22.66 27.71 -18.13
C ASP A 257 22.52 29.17 -17.64
N ARG A 258 21.43 29.53 -16.98
CA ARG A 258 21.27 30.84 -16.35
C ARG A 258 22.27 31.06 -15.21
N GLN A 259 22.47 30.06 -14.36
CA GLN A 259 23.46 30.14 -13.26
C GLN A 259 24.89 30.27 -13.81
N LEU A 260 25.25 29.50 -14.85
CA LEU A 260 26.53 29.59 -15.50
C LEU A 260 26.78 30.95 -16.17
N SER A 261 25.75 31.53 -16.82
CA SER A 261 25.84 32.85 -17.43
C SER A 261 26.00 33.97 -16.40
N LEU A 262 25.41 33.84 -15.21
CA LEU A 262 25.58 34.79 -14.11
C LEU A 262 27.00 34.72 -13.49
N ILE A 263 27.64 33.55 -13.48
CA ILE A 263 29.00 33.37 -13.00
C ILE A 263 29.98 34.02 -13.98
N HIS A 264 29.76 33.88 -15.29
CA HIS A 264 30.60 34.52 -16.31
C HIS A 264 30.53 36.05 -16.35
N ILE A 265 29.43 36.65 -15.91
CA ILE A 265 29.27 38.12 -15.83
C ILE A 265 29.96 38.68 -14.57
N SER A 266 30.26 37.87 -13.57
CA SER A 266 30.87 38.30 -12.31
C SER A 266 32.38 38.15 -12.24
N GLU A 267 33.08 37.64 -13.28
CA GLU A 267 34.53 37.65 -13.33
C GLU A 267 35.03 39.06 -13.69
N PRO A 268 35.75 39.75 -12.79
CA PRO A 268 36.32 41.04 -13.12
C PRO A 268 37.47 40.84 -14.12
N THR A 269 37.34 41.44 -15.29
CA THR A 269 38.41 41.59 -16.26
C THR A 269 39.61 42.26 -15.58
N ARG A 270 40.62 41.52 -15.21
CA ARG A 270 41.93 42.07 -14.85
C ARG A 270 42.58 42.61 -16.15
N LEU A 271 42.39 43.90 -16.37
CA LEU A 271 43.22 44.65 -17.31
C LEU A 271 44.67 44.71 -16.79
N ARG A 272 45.60 44.31 -17.62
CA ARG A 272 47.02 44.60 -17.51
C ARG A 272 47.28 46.01 -17.97
#